data_b9d4c8c263da9983645e2059580cb09f
#
_entry.id   b9d4c8c263da9983645e2059580cb09f
#
_cell.length_a   1.000
_cell.length_b   1.000
_cell.length_c   1.000
_cell.angle_alpha   90.00
_cell.angle_beta   90.00
_cell.angle_gamma   90.00
#
_symmetry.space_group_name_H-M   'P 1'
#
loop_
_entity.id
_entity.type
_entity.pdbx_description
1 polymer ?
#
loop_
_entity_poly.entity_id
_entity_poly.type
_entity_poly.pdbx_seq_one_letter_code
_entity_poly.pdbx_strand_id
1 'polypeptide(L)'
;ERDDARLAKLLSELEMYKTLEKLHLHPTSAPSGSKEAGAKQAPAMPKGDIVITDDGKIYAGGVGSINELSGDELRAYADSDSTKYTFDIKETLSVSGLEKLENNKFDTTLAAYLADPDSNGYSMSRLCTQYGVPEGNSVQEKSITVAALNDILYDNIHETGSATVLTDIEIPLATVLVAMEREGVKLDIDGIKAFGEEISEKADKISREIYEYAGYEFNIASPKQLGSVLFEKLMLPSAKKTKTGYSTNAEVLESLMDKHPIVPLITEYRALTKLQNTYVTGLLKVVGEDGRVHSTFKQTETRTGRISSAEPNIQNIPVRTPLGREMRRFFTAKDGYLLVDADYSQIELRVLAHISGDEIMKKAFLEGIDIHTVTASQVFNQPIEWVTPDLRSKAKAVNFGIVYGIGAFSLSKDIGVSMTKASEYIRAYLSKYSGIAHYMDKTVAKARHDGYVETMFGRRRYIKELAAKNKNLQSFGERVAKNTPIQGTAADIIKIAMIKVYNRLLESKLDAKLILQVRDELIVEAKEDCADKVAALLKEEMENAVKLTVPMTADVNIGKTWYDTH
;
A
#
# COMPACT_ATOMS: atom_id res chain seq x y z
N GLU A 1 -29.93 17.60 32.15
CA GLU A 1 -28.54 17.14 32.35
C GLU A 1 -28.15 16.20 31.22
N ARG A 2 -26.96 16.37 30.67
CA ARG A 2 -26.43 15.51 29.59
C ARG A 2 -26.03 14.16 30.19
N ASP A 3 -26.61 13.07 29.70
CA ASP A 3 -26.24 11.71 30.07
C ASP A 3 -24.98 11.28 29.29
N ASP A 4 -23.82 11.61 29.84
CA ASP A 4 -22.53 11.37 29.22
C ASP A 4 -22.21 9.87 29.07
N ALA A 5 -22.67 9.02 29.96
CA ALA A 5 -22.47 7.58 29.91
C ALA A 5 -23.24 6.95 28.74
N ARG A 6 -24.50 7.35 28.56
CA ARG A 6 -25.35 6.89 27.47
C ARG A 6 -24.87 7.43 26.12
N LEU A 7 -24.43 8.70 26.09
CA LEU A 7 -23.89 9.32 24.89
C LEU A 7 -22.56 8.65 24.48
N ALA A 8 -21.66 8.40 25.45
CA ALA A 8 -20.41 7.69 25.19
C ALA A 8 -20.64 6.28 24.65
N LYS A 9 -21.63 5.56 25.19
CA LYS A 9 -22.03 4.24 24.70
C LYS A 9 -22.53 4.31 23.25
N LEU A 10 -23.46 5.21 22.95
CA LEU A 10 -24.02 5.37 21.61
C LEU A 10 -22.95 5.76 20.58
N LEU A 11 -22.07 6.71 20.93
CA LEU A 11 -21.01 7.15 20.04
C LEU A 11 -19.94 6.05 19.83
N SER A 12 -19.70 5.20 20.83
CA SER A 12 -18.83 4.03 20.70
C SER A 12 -19.45 2.97 19.77
N GLU A 13 -20.74 2.67 19.93
CA GLU A 13 -21.47 1.75 19.07
C GLU A 13 -21.53 2.23 17.60
N LEU A 14 -21.56 3.54 17.39
CA LEU A 14 -21.52 4.18 16.07
C LEU A 14 -20.09 4.45 15.55
N GLU A 15 -19.08 4.03 16.29
CA GLU A 15 -17.65 4.24 15.95
C GLU A 15 -17.26 5.71 15.71
N MET A 16 -17.94 6.64 16.38
CA MET A 16 -17.73 8.08 16.26
C MET A 16 -16.64 8.59 17.22
N TYR A 17 -15.46 7.98 17.18
CA TYR A 17 -14.34 8.25 18.11
C TYR A 17 -13.87 9.71 18.10
N LYS A 18 -13.85 10.39 16.94
CA LYS A 18 -13.53 11.81 16.85
C LYS A 18 -14.53 12.70 17.63
N THR A 19 -15.78 12.27 17.71
CA THR A 19 -16.81 12.98 18.45
C THR A 19 -16.66 12.72 19.94
N LEU A 20 -16.33 11.50 20.35
CA LEU A 20 -15.98 11.16 21.72
C LEU A 20 -14.80 12.01 22.22
N GLU A 21 -13.74 12.07 21.44
CA GLU A 21 -12.54 12.87 21.74
C GLU A 21 -12.87 14.37 21.93
N LYS A 22 -13.65 14.96 21.00
CA LYS A 22 -14.10 16.36 21.10
C LYS A 22 -14.97 16.65 22.31
N LEU A 23 -15.71 15.66 22.78
CA LEU A 23 -16.61 15.79 23.91
C LEU A 23 -15.95 15.38 25.23
N HIS A 24 -14.66 14.98 25.20
CA HIS A 24 -13.91 14.43 26.33
C HIS A 24 -14.63 13.25 27.02
N LEU A 25 -15.29 12.40 26.22
CA LEU A 25 -15.98 11.20 26.67
C LEU A 25 -15.10 9.96 26.38
N HIS A 26 -15.08 9.03 27.32
CA HIS A 26 -14.40 7.75 27.13
C HIS A 26 -15.35 6.72 26.53
N PRO A 27 -14.91 5.89 25.56
CA PRO A 27 -15.75 4.84 25.02
C PRO A 27 -16.13 3.86 26.11
N THR A 28 -17.39 3.48 26.15
CA THR A 28 -17.81 2.28 26.87
C THR A 28 -17.35 1.08 26.05
N SER A 29 -16.75 0.08 26.71
CA SER A 29 -16.20 -1.12 26.08
C SER A 29 -17.01 -1.57 24.87
N ALA A 30 -16.32 -1.81 23.73
CA ALA A 30 -16.94 -2.43 22.59
C ALA A 30 -17.71 -3.68 23.04
N PRO A 31 -18.87 -4.00 22.41
CA PRO A 31 -19.58 -5.21 22.74
C PRO A 31 -18.61 -6.38 22.49
N SER A 32 -18.22 -7.04 23.55
CA SER A 32 -17.53 -8.31 23.48
C SER A 32 -18.40 -9.21 22.62
N GLY A 33 -17.92 -9.51 21.40
CA GLY A 33 -18.50 -10.58 20.58
C GLY A 33 -18.69 -11.78 21.51
N SER A 34 -19.84 -12.41 21.40
CA SER A 34 -20.24 -13.57 22.18
C SER A 34 -19.05 -14.48 22.47
N LYS A 35 -18.69 -14.59 23.75
CA LYS A 35 -17.72 -15.58 24.23
C LYS A 35 -18.29 -16.95 23.92
N GLU A 36 -17.87 -17.54 22.81
CA GLU A 36 -17.98 -18.98 22.66
C GLU A 36 -16.99 -19.62 23.63
N ALA A 37 -17.54 -20.48 24.47
CA ALA A 37 -16.80 -21.24 25.46
C ALA A 37 -15.73 -22.11 24.77
N GLY A 38 -14.46 -21.80 24.96
CA GLY A 38 -13.35 -22.61 24.49
C GLY A 38 -12.07 -21.89 24.08
N ALA A 39 -12.03 -20.57 24.08
CA ALA A 39 -10.80 -19.83 23.82
C ALA A 39 -9.78 -20.09 24.94
N LYS A 40 -8.63 -20.66 24.59
CA LYS A 40 -7.47 -20.71 25.47
C LYS A 40 -7.10 -19.27 25.78
N GLN A 41 -7.12 -18.91 27.07
CA GLN A 41 -6.69 -17.60 27.52
C GLN A 41 -5.26 -17.35 27.01
N ALA A 42 -5.02 -16.20 26.37
CA ALA A 42 -3.69 -15.85 25.90
C ALA A 42 -2.72 -15.86 27.10
N PRO A 43 -1.47 -16.28 26.94
CA PRO A 43 -0.50 -16.17 28.00
C PRO A 43 -0.32 -14.70 28.38
N ALA A 44 -0.17 -14.42 29.68
CA ALA A 44 0.08 -13.05 30.14
C ALA A 44 1.30 -12.45 29.43
N MET A 45 1.21 -11.17 29.08
CA MET A 45 2.34 -10.47 28.43
C MET A 45 3.58 -10.54 29.33
N PRO A 46 4.74 -10.98 28.82
CA PRO A 46 5.98 -10.99 29.60
C PRO A 46 6.36 -9.59 30.10
N LYS A 47 7.14 -9.49 31.16
CA LYS A 47 7.66 -8.20 31.64
C LYS A 47 8.74 -7.69 30.69
N GLY A 48 8.71 -6.39 30.42
CA GLY A 48 9.69 -5.70 29.60
C GLY A 48 9.69 -4.20 29.88
N ASP A 49 10.72 -3.52 29.37
CA ASP A 49 10.84 -2.08 29.47
C ASP A 49 9.92 -1.41 28.45
N ILE A 50 9.26 -0.34 28.88
CA ILE A 50 8.49 0.53 27.98
C ILE A 50 9.42 1.55 27.37
N VAL A 51 9.33 1.74 26.05
CA VAL A 51 10.09 2.75 25.30
C VAL A 51 9.13 3.72 24.63
N ILE A 52 9.27 4.99 24.93
CA ILE A 52 8.41 6.07 24.42
C ILE A 52 9.27 7.18 23.85
N THR A 53 8.84 7.73 22.71
CA THR A 53 9.32 9.01 22.21
C THR A 53 8.37 10.10 22.70
N ASP A 54 8.88 11.11 23.35
CA ASP A 54 8.13 12.27 23.82
C ASP A 54 8.97 13.53 23.68
N ASP A 55 8.41 14.56 23.08
CA ASP A 55 9.06 15.87 22.86
C ASP A 55 10.45 15.77 22.18
N GLY A 56 10.58 14.84 21.22
CA GLY A 56 11.83 14.59 20.48
C GLY A 56 12.92 13.87 21.30
N LYS A 57 12.58 13.28 22.44
CA LYS A 57 13.48 12.55 23.34
C LYS A 57 13.01 11.12 23.53
N ILE A 58 13.96 10.24 23.85
CA ILE A 58 13.70 8.83 24.12
C ILE A 58 13.69 8.58 25.62
N TYR A 59 12.63 7.96 26.08
CA TYR A 59 12.45 7.52 27.46
C TYR A 59 12.28 6.01 27.50
N ALA A 60 13.00 5.34 28.42
CA ALA A 60 12.90 3.90 28.55
C ALA A 60 13.05 3.44 30.02
N GLY A 61 12.45 2.28 30.34
CA GLY A 61 12.54 1.64 31.64
C GLY A 61 11.27 0.91 32.03
N GLY A 62 11.17 0.53 33.30
CA GLY A 62 10.00 -0.16 33.84
C GLY A 62 8.75 0.72 33.86
N VAL A 63 7.59 0.09 33.91
CA VAL A 63 6.28 0.76 33.94
C VAL A 63 6.20 1.74 35.10
N GLY A 64 5.89 3.00 34.84
CA GLY A 64 5.83 4.07 35.84
C GLY A 64 7.20 4.58 36.31
N SER A 65 8.30 4.01 35.79
CA SER A 65 9.67 4.35 36.17
C SER A 65 10.59 4.35 34.96
N ILE A 66 10.34 5.29 34.03
CA ILE A 66 11.14 5.49 32.80
C ILE A 66 12.02 6.73 32.94
N ASN A 67 13.19 6.68 32.31
CA ASN A 67 14.16 7.77 32.31
C ASN A 67 14.50 8.20 30.87
N GLU A 68 14.88 9.46 30.72
CA GLU A 68 15.46 9.95 29.47
C GLU A 68 16.79 9.24 29.19
N LEU A 69 16.95 8.70 27.99
CA LEU A 69 18.18 8.10 27.51
C LEU A 69 18.73 8.89 26.31
N SER A 70 20.04 9.13 26.31
CA SER A 70 20.70 9.85 25.21
C SER A 70 22.14 9.38 25.03
N GLY A 71 22.74 9.74 23.89
CA GLY A 71 24.14 9.47 23.59
C GLY A 71 24.54 7.99 23.74
N ASP A 72 25.64 7.74 24.45
CA ASP A 72 26.19 6.39 24.62
C ASP A 72 25.32 5.49 25.53
N GLU A 73 24.61 6.07 26.48
CA GLU A 73 23.65 5.35 27.33
C GLU A 73 22.51 4.76 26.50
N LEU A 74 21.94 5.56 25.57
CA LEU A 74 20.91 5.10 24.67
C LEU A 74 21.40 4.01 23.73
N ARG A 75 22.62 4.12 23.20
CA ARG A 75 23.23 3.08 22.35
C ARG A 75 23.44 1.78 23.11
N ALA A 76 24.01 1.85 24.34
CA ALA A 76 24.20 0.69 25.18
C ALA A 76 22.86 0.02 25.54
N TYR A 77 21.84 0.80 25.80
CA TYR A 77 20.48 0.29 26.05
C TYR A 77 19.90 -0.36 24.79
N ALA A 78 20.05 0.25 23.62
CA ALA A 78 19.54 -0.29 22.37
C ALA A 78 20.12 -1.66 22.03
N ASP A 79 21.40 -1.88 22.32
CA ASP A 79 22.12 -3.14 22.09
C ASP A 79 21.95 -4.16 23.24
N SER A 80 21.30 -3.78 24.34
CA SER A 80 21.15 -4.66 25.50
C SER A 80 20.14 -5.80 25.26
N ASP A 81 20.30 -6.88 26.03
CA ASP A 81 19.40 -8.04 26.02
C ASP A 81 18.05 -7.79 26.72
N SER A 82 17.83 -6.59 27.30
CA SER A 82 16.55 -6.27 27.93
C SER A 82 15.39 -6.40 26.93
N THR A 83 14.29 -7.00 27.37
CA THR A 83 13.07 -7.04 26.56
C THR A 83 12.45 -5.65 26.50
N LYS A 84 12.19 -5.16 25.31
CA LYS A 84 11.69 -3.81 25.05
C LYS A 84 10.31 -3.86 24.38
N TYR A 85 9.48 -2.91 24.72
CA TYR A 85 8.14 -2.68 24.17
C TYR A 85 8.00 -1.22 23.77
N THR A 86 8.05 -0.93 22.49
CA THR A 86 7.92 0.43 21.96
C THR A 86 6.46 0.86 21.83
N PHE A 87 6.21 2.14 22.02
CA PHE A 87 4.93 2.72 21.57
C PHE A 87 4.89 2.80 20.06
N ASP A 88 5.94 3.36 19.43
CA ASP A 88 6.16 3.43 17.99
C ASP A 88 7.67 3.27 17.71
N ILE A 89 8.06 2.08 17.24
CA ILE A 89 9.46 1.76 16.97
C ILE A 89 10.02 2.63 15.84
N LYS A 90 9.22 2.92 14.82
CA LYS A 90 9.68 3.69 13.66
C LYS A 90 10.00 5.13 14.08
N GLU A 91 9.14 5.75 14.90
CA GLU A 91 9.39 7.06 15.50
C GLU A 91 10.61 7.02 16.42
N THR A 92 10.72 6.02 17.28
CA THR A 92 11.87 5.82 18.17
C THR A 92 13.18 5.80 17.41
N LEU A 93 13.28 4.99 16.36
CA LEU A 93 14.49 4.90 15.52
C LEU A 93 14.74 6.22 14.77
N SER A 94 13.71 6.86 14.23
CA SER A 94 13.85 8.10 13.47
C SER A 94 14.38 9.25 14.33
N VAL A 95 13.84 9.42 15.52
CA VAL A 95 14.22 10.49 16.47
C VAL A 95 15.60 10.23 17.09
N SER A 96 15.88 8.99 17.49
CA SER A 96 17.13 8.62 18.18
C SER A 96 18.36 8.57 17.26
N GLY A 97 18.17 8.41 15.98
CA GLY A 97 19.25 8.12 15.03
C GLY A 97 19.84 6.71 15.16
N LEU A 98 19.27 5.84 15.98
CA LEU A 98 19.70 4.44 16.13
C LEU A 98 19.42 3.67 14.83
N GLU A 99 20.32 2.75 14.49
CA GLU A 99 20.12 1.84 13.34
C GLU A 99 19.10 0.76 13.66
N LYS A 100 19.08 0.26 14.90
CA LYS A 100 18.20 -0.81 15.38
C LYS A 100 17.92 -0.68 16.88
N LEU A 101 16.92 -1.39 17.34
CA LEU A 101 16.61 -1.59 18.76
C LEU A 101 16.52 -3.10 19.02
N GLU A 102 17.55 -3.66 19.62
CA GLU A 102 17.63 -5.10 19.88
C GLU A 102 16.57 -5.54 20.87
N ASN A 103 16.06 -6.74 20.66
CA ASN A 103 15.12 -7.40 21.55
C ASN A 103 13.80 -6.64 21.77
N ASN A 104 13.38 -5.82 20.80
CA ASN A 104 12.04 -5.22 20.80
C ASN A 104 11.01 -6.29 20.40
N LYS A 105 10.14 -6.68 21.34
CA LYS A 105 9.20 -7.80 21.20
C LYS A 105 7.77 -7.36 20.95
N PHE A 106 7.46 -6.09 21.14
CA PHE A 106 6.13 -5.55 20.95
C PHE A 106 6.18 -4.07 20.54
N ASP A 107 5.23 -3.67 19.73
CA ASP A 107 5.03 -2.27 19.34
C ASP A 107 3.53 -1.96 19.38
N THR A 108 3.18 -0.92 20.14
CA THR A 108 1.79 -0.56 20.40
C THR A 108 1.06 -0.14 19.11
N THR A 109 1.68 0.71 18.29
CA THR A 109 1.03 1.24 17.07
C THR A 109 0.86 0.14 16.02
N LEU A 110 1.86 -0.71 15.85
CA LEU A 110 1.79 -1.83 14.91
C LEU A 110 0.79 -2.91 15.35
N ALA A 111 0.73 -3.21 16.65
CA ALA A 111 -0.27 -4.12 17.20
C ALA A 111 -1.69 -3.56 17.03
N ALA A 112 -1.89 -2.26 17.29
CA ALA A 112 -3.17 -1.59 17.09
C ALA A 112 -3.60 -1.59 15.61
N TYR A 113 -2.67 -1.40 14.68
CA TYR A 113 -2.92 -1.51 13.25
C TYR A 113 -3.35 -2.93 12.85
N LEU A 114 -2.70 -3.96 13.38
CA LEU A 114 -3.10 -5.35 13.13
C LEU A 114 -4.48 -5.68 13.72
N ALA A 115 -4.81 -5.08 14.87
CA ALA A 115 -6.11 -5.26 15.51
C ALA A 115 -7.26 -4.57 14.76
N ASP A 116 -7.00 -3.39 14.18
CA ASP A 116 -7.99 -2.60 13.43
C ASP A 116 -7.33 -1.80 12.29
N PRO A 117 -7.11 -2.40 11.12
CA PRO A 117 -6.49 -1.72 9.97
C PRO A 117 -7.40 -0.66 9.31
N ASP A 118 -8.66 -0.56 9.72
CA ASP A 118 -9.60 0.45 9.23
C ASP A 118 -9.60 1.74 10.05
N SER A 119 -8.83 1.79 11.15
CA SER A 119 -8.71 2.98 11.98
C SER A 119 -8.06 4.15 11.21
N ASN A 120 -8.49 5.37 11.56
CA ASN A 120 -7.93 6.60 10.95
C ASN A 120 -6.66 7.10 11.68
N GLY A 121 -5.87 6.22 12.27
CA GLY A 121 -4.63 6.54 12.95
C GLY A 121 -4.51 5.85 14.31
N TYR A 122 -3.31 5.85 14.87
CA TYR A 122 -2.92 5.08 16.03
C TYR A 122 -2.15 5.94 17.05
N SER A 123 -2.49 7.22 17.16
CA SER A 123 -1.93 8.09 18.21
C SER A 123 -2.35 7.60 19.61
N MET A 124 -1.55 7.91 20.61
CA MET A 124 -1.82 7.53 21.99
C MET A 124 -3.22 7.97 22.44
N SER A 125 -3.58 9.23 22.22
CA SER A 125 -4.89 9.77 22.55
C SER A 125 -6.04 9.00 21.87
N ARG A 126 -5.87 8.63 20.60
CA ARG A 126 -6.87 7.86 19.88
C ARG A 126 -7.01 6.43 20.41
N LEU A 127 -5.91 5.76 20.68
CA LEU A 127 -5.91 4.41 21.26
C LEU A 127 -6.52 4.42 22.67
N CYS A 128 -6.19 5.41 23.49
CA CYS A 128 -6.80 5.60 24.81
C CYS A 128 -8.32 5.74 24.70
N THR A 129 -8.79 6.57 23.76
CA THR A 129 -10.22 6.74 23.51
C THR A 129 -10.87 5.44 23.02
N GLN A 130 -10.23 4.72 22.10
CA GLN A 130 -10.75 3.48 21.51
C GLN A 130 -10.86 2.34 22.53
N TYR A 131 -9.85 2.20 23.38
CA TYR A 131 -9.76 1.08 24.33
C TYR A 131 -10.17 1.43 25.77
N GLY A 132 -10.58 2.67 26.02
CA GLY A 132 -11.03 3.11 27.35
C GLY A 132 -9.90 3.18 28.38
N VAL A 133 -8.67 3.43 27.95
CA VAL A 133 -7.49 3.56 28.81
C VAL A 133 -7.26 5.04 29.13
N PRO A 134 -7.04 5.43 30.38
CA PRO A 134 -6.68 6.81 30.73
C PRO A 134 -5.37 7.23 30.09
N GLU A 135 -5.35 8.41 29.47
CA GLU A 135 -4.12 8.98 28.89
C GLU A 135 -3.31 9.70 29.98
N GLY A 136 -2.03 9.32 30.13
CA GLY A 136 -1.11 9.97 31.04
C GLY A 136 -0.60 11.31 30.55
N ASN A 137 -0.35 12.26 31.45
CA ASN A 137 0.18 13.59 31.11
C ASN A 137 1.72 13.64 31.20
N SER A 138 2.31 12.98 32.22
CA SER A 138 3.76 12.86 32.35
C SER A 138 4.29 11.63 31.60
N VAL A 139 5.59 11.59 31.33
CA VAL A 139 6.23 10.43 30.69
C VAL A 139 6.06 9.15 31.50
N GLN A 140 6.09 9.25 32.86
CA GLN A 140 5.84 8.13 33.75
C GLN A 140 4.40 7.62 33.61
N GLU A 141 3.41 8.52 33.60
CA GLU A 141 2.01 8.15 33.39
C GLU A 141 1.77 7.61 31.98
N LYS A 142 2.41 8.18 30.94
CA LYS A 142 2.36 7.65 29.58
C LYS A 142 2.89 6.22 29.51
N SER A 143 3.93 5.88 30.26
CA SER A 143 4.43 4.49 30.31
C SER A 143 3.41 3.52 30.92
N ILE A 144 2.63 3.95 31.88
CA ILE A 144 1.53 3.17 32.48
C ILE A 144 0.40 3.02 31.43
N THR A 145 0.07 4.09 30.71
CA THR A 145 -0.89 4.07 29.59
C THR A 145 -0.48 3.06 28.52
N VAL A 146 0.79 3.10 28.07
CA VAL A 146 1.32 2.18 27.07
C VAL A 146 1.25 0.74 27.54
N ALA A 147 1.62 0.47 28.80
CA ALA A 147 1.53 -0.86 29.37
C ALA A 147 0.08 -1.40 29.36
N ALA A 148 -0.89 -0.57 29.76
CA ALA A 148 -2.30 -0.95 29.73
C ALA A 148 -2.83 -1.20 28.31
N LEU A 149 -2.44 -0.38 27.34
CA LEU A 149 -2.76 -0.59 25.93
C LEU A 149 -2.12 -1.89 25.41
N ASN A 150 -0.86 -2.13 25.77
CA ASN A 150 -0.14 -3.34 25.36
C ASN A 150 -0.79 -4.61 25.88
N ASP A 151 -1.26 -4.66 27.12
CA ASP A 151 -1.97 -5.83 27.65
C ASP A 151 -3.23 -6.14 26.80
N ILE A 152 -4.03 -5.13 26.48
CA ILE A 152 -5.25 -5.28 25.67
C ILE A 152 -4.89 -5.74 24.25
N LEU A 153 -3.90 -5.11 23.63
CA LEU A 153 -3.50 -5.42 22.25
C LEU A 153 -2.78 -6.77 22.16
N TYR A 154 -2.00 -7.14 23.16
CA TYR A 154 -1.34 -8.43 23.26
C TYR A 154 -2.35 -9.58 23.25
N ASP A 155 -3.38 -9.47 24.09
CA ASP A 155 -4.48 -10.45 24.10
C ASP A 155 -5.16 -10.52 22.72
N ASN A 156 -5.48 -9.36 22.13
CA ASN A 156 -6.15 -9.28 20.85
C ASN A 156 -5.35 -9.96 19.72
N ILE A 157 -4.06 -9.64 19.56
CA ILE A 157 -3.25 -10.22 18.47
C ILE A 157 -3.00 -11.72 18.64
N HIS A 158 -2.98 -12.22 19.88
CA HIS A 158 -2.86 -13.66 20.16
C HIS A 158 -4.17 -14.39 19.88
N GLU A 159 -5.31 -13.85 20.31
CA GLU A 159 -6.64 -14.41 20.00
C GLU A 159 -6.91 -14.42 18.50
N THR A 160 -6.46 -13.41 17.77
CA THR A 160 -6.63 -13.30 16.31
C THR A 160 -5.60 -14.09 15.51
N GLY A 161 -4.53 -14.60 16.13
CA GLY A 161 -3.44 -15.30 15.43
C GLY A 161 -2.49 -14.39 14.65
N SER A 162 -2.50 -13.06 14.91
CA SER A 162 -1.66 -12.08 14.20
C SER A 162 -0.31 -11.81 14.89
N ALA A 163 -0.01 -12.50 16.00
CA ALA A 163 1.21 -12.26 16.78
C ALA A 163 2.49 -12.44 15.96
N THR A 164 2.57 -13.46 15.11
CA THR A 164 3.74 -13.70 14.24
C THR A 164 3.88 -12.63 13.16
N VAL A 165 2.78 -12.06 12.68
CA VAL A 165 2.83 -10.91 11.75
C VAL A 165 3.48 -9.71 12.43
N LEU A 166 3.15 -9.44 13.69
CA LEU A 166 3.76 -8.37 14.45
C LEU A 166 5.26 -8.59 14.65
N THR A 167 5.65 -9.76 15.17
CA THR A 167 7.03 -10.04 15.60
C THR A 167 7.98 -10.32 14.46
N ASP A 168 7.52 -11.03 13.42
CA ASP A 168 8.39 -11.54 12.36
C ASP A 168 8.35 -10.66 11.10
N ILE A 169 7.33 -9.80 10.95
CA ILE A 169 7.17 -8.95 9.78
C ILE A 169 7.18 -7.48 10.16
N GLU A 170 6.21 -7.00 10.95
CA GLU A 170 6.01 -5.55 11.11
C GLU A 170 7.12 -4.87 11.92
N ILE A 171 7.52 -5.43 13.05
CA ILE A 171 8.59 -4.85 13.89
C ILE A 171 9.94 -4.84 13.15
N PRO A 172 10.44 -5.94 12.56
CA PRO A 172 11.68 -5.92 11.79
C PRO A 172 11.63 -5.00 10.58
N LEU A 173 10.47 -4.91 9.92
CA LEU A 173 10.29 -4.02 8.77
C LEU A 173 10.47 -2.55 9.13
N ALA A 174 10.05 -2.10 10.31
CA ALA A 174 10.21 -0.72 10.73
C ALA A 174 11.67 -0.26 10.66
N THR A 175 12.61 -1.12 11.07
CA THR A 175 14.06 -0.87 10.95
C THR A 175 14.49 -0.69 9.50
N VAL A 176 14.00 -1.54 8.61
CA VAL A 176 14.30 -1.47 7.16
C VAL A 176 13.78 -0.16 6.57
N LEU A 177 12.54 0.21 6.90
CA LEU A 177 11.94 1.44 6.38
C LEU A 177 12.66 2.70 6.84
N VAL A 178 13.07 2.76 8.10
CA VAL A 178 13.87 3.90 8.61
C VAL A 178 15.22 3.99 7.89
N ALA A 179 15.89 2.87 7.65
CA ALA A 179 17.14 2.85 6.90
C ALA A 179 16.95 3.35 5.46
N MET A 180 15.87 2.94 4.78
CA MET A 180 15.52 3.41 3.44
C MET A 180 15.20 4.90 3.42
N GLU A 181 14.46 5.41 4.39
CA GLU A 181 14.13 6.83 4.52
C GLU A 181 15.38 7.69 4.72
N ARG A 182 16.32 7.22 5.52
CA ARG A 182 17.61 7.92 5.75
C ARG A 182 18.49 7.95 4.52
N GLU A 183 18.55 6.84 3.80
CA GLU A 183 19.34 6.77 2.57
C GLU A 183 18.71 7.65 1.47
N GLY A 184 17.40 7.56 1.26
CA GLY A 184 16.70 8.26 0.20
C GLY A 184 17.13 7.84 -1.20
N VAL A 185 16.70 8.57 -2.22
CA VAL A 185 17.02 8.32 -3.63
C VAL A 185 17.57 9.60 -4.27
N LYS A 186 18.72 9.50 -4.98
CA LYS A 186 19.32 10.65 -5.66
C LYS A 186 18.41 11.17 -6.78
N LEU A 187 18.25 12.48 -6.84
CA LEU A 187 17.49 13.18 -7.88
C LEU A 187 18.45 13.93 -8.82
N ASP A 188 18.25 13.78 -10.12
CA ASP A 188 18.86 14.64 -11.13
C ASP A 188 18.12 15.97 -11.17
N ILE A 189 18.57 16.93 -10.35
CA ILE A 189 17.93 18.23 -10.14
C ILE A 189 17.94 19.05 -11.43
N ASP A 190 19.04 19.08 -12.15
CA ASP A 190 19.16 19.86 -13.39
C ASP A 190 18.31 19.25 -14.50
N GLY A 191 18.34 17.92 -14.63
CA GLY A 191 17.51 17.20 -15.58
C GLY A 191 16.01 17.41 -15.36
N ILE A 192 15.55 17.34 -14.11
CA ILE A 192 14.13 17.53 -13.80
C ILE A 192 13.67 18.98 -13.98
N LYS A 193 14.55 19.97 -13.73
CA LYS A 193 14.26 21.38 -14.04
C LYS A 193 14.07 21.60 -15.53
N ALA A 194 15.01 21.12 -16.35
CA ALA A 194 14.93 21.21 -17.81
C ALA A 194 13.66 20.52 -18.36
N PHE A 195 13.34 19.35 -17.84
CA PHE A 195 12.10 18.64 -18.19
C PHE A 195 10.84 19.42 -17.79
N GLY A 196 10.85 20.07 -16.64
CA GLY A 196 9.77 20.94 -16.18
C GLY A 196 9.54 22.15 -17.10
N GLU A 197 10.61 22.78 -17.60
CA GLU A 197 10.53 23.87 -18.58
C GLU A 197 9.91 23.38 -19.90
N GLU A 198 10.35 22.23 -20.42
CA GLU A 198 9.81 21.61 -21.63
C GLU A 198 8.31 21.32 -21.50
N ILE A 199 7.90 20.72 -20.37
CA ILE A 199 6.48 20.42 -20.09
C ILE A 199 5.66 21.71 -20.01
N SER A 200 6.18 22.75 -19.36
CA SER A 200 5.48 24.03 -19.23
C SER A 200 5.26 24.71 -20.57
N GLU A 201 6.28 24.75 -21.43
CA GLU A 201 6.17 25.29 -22.79
C GLU A 201 5.13 24.51 -23.62
N LYS A 202 5.12 23.18 -23.51
CA LYS A 202 4.14 22.35 -24.19
C LYS A 202 2.72 22.60 -23.66
N ALA A 203 2.54 22.71 -22.34
CA ALA A 203 1.25 23.02 -21.72
C ALA A 203 0.72 24.41 -22.15
N ASP A 204 1.60 25.42 -22.22
CA ASP A 204 1.25 26.77 -22.69
C ASP A 204 0.79 26.76 -24.15
N LYS A 205 1.46 25.99 -25.00
CA LYS A 205 1.05 25.83 -26.39
C LYS A 205 -0.33 25.20 -26.51
N ILE A 206 -0.56 24.10 -25.79
CA ILE A 206 -1.86 23.40 -25.78
C ILE A 206 -2.96 24.30 -25.21
N SER A 207 -2.68 25.08 -24.16
CA SER A 207 -3.67 25.99 -23.58
C SER A 207 -4.16 27.04 -24.60
N ARG A 208 -3.28 27.56 -25.44
CA ARG A 208 -3.66 28.50 -26.52
C ARG A 208 -4.60 27.83 -27.52
N GLU A 209 -4.30 26.63 -27.95
CA GLU A 209 -5.17 25.85 -28.85
C GLU A 209 -6.55 25.60 -28.20
N ILE A 210 -6.58 25.29 -26.90
CA ILE A 210 -7.84 25.14 -26.14
C ILE A 210 -8.63 26.44 -26.14
N TYR A 211 -7.98 27.60 -25.92
CA TYR A 211 -8.64 28.90 -25.94
C TYR A 211 -9.16 29.30 -27.31
N GLU A 212 -8.47 28.90 -28.39
CA GLU A 212 -8.97 29.09 -29.75
C GLU A 212 -10.29 28.36 -29.98
N TYR A 213 -10.40 27.09 -29.55
CA TYR A 213 -11.64 26.33 -29.61
C TYR A 213 -12.74 26.91 -28.71
N ALA A 214 -12.36 27.37 -27.53
CA ALA A 214 -13.30 28.01 -26.59
C ALA A 214 -13.72 29.42 -27.01
N GLY A 215 -12.86 30.14 -27.78
CA GLY A 215 -13.04 31.51 -28.21
C GLY A 215 -12.75 32.56 -27.13
N TYR A 216 -12.25 32.16 -25.98
CA TYR A 216 -11.80 33.01 -24.87
C TYR A 216 -10.90 32.23 -23.90
N GLU A 217 -10.12 32.96 -23.13
CA GLU A 217 -9.29 32.39 -22.06
C GLU A 217 -10.14 32.07 -20.82
N PHE A 218 -9.87 30.92 -20.22
CA PHE A 218 -10.51 30.46 -18.98
C PHE A 218 -9.57 29.56 -18.18
N ASN A 219 -9.89 29.32 -16.92
CA ASN A 219 -9.12 28.38 -16.11
C ASN A 219 -9.46 26.93 -16.46
N ILE A 220 -8.61 26.27 -17.26
CA ILE A 220 -8.77 24.89 -17.72
C ILE A 220 -8.75 23.89 -16.54
N ALA A 221 -8.03 24.24 -15.44
CA ALA A 221 -8.01 23.44 -14.22
C ALA A 221 -9.31 23.54 -13.40
N SER A 222 -10.15 24.55 -13.62
CA SER A 222 -11.43 24.70 -12.94
C SER A 222 -12.50 23.80 -13.54
N PRO A 223 -13.00 22.76 -12.82
CA PRO A 223 -14.08 21.91 -13.32
C PRO A 223 -15.34 22.70 -13.73
N LYS A 224 -15.64 23.78 -13.01
CA LYS A 224 -16.80 24.63 -13.28
C LYS A 224 -16.66 25.36 -14.60
N GLN A 225 -15.52 26.04 -14.83
CA GLN A 225 -15.28 26.79 -16.07
C GLN A 225 -15.15 25.86 -17.27
N LEU A 226 -14.43 24.76 -17.11
CA LEU A 226 -14.31 23.75 -18.15
C LEU A 226 -15.67 23.10 -18.50
N GLY A 227 -16.50 22.79 -17.49
CA GLY A 227 -17.84 22.28 -17.71
C GLY A 227 -18.72 23.24 -18.50
N SER A 228 -18.65 24.55 -18.23
CA SER A 228 -19.37 25.57 -19.00
C SER A 228 -18.90 25.61 -20.45
N VAL A 229 -17.59 25.54 -20.70
CA VAL A 229 -17.06 25.51 -22.07
C VAL A 229 -17.54 24.27 -22.83
N LEU A 230 -17.39 23.08 -22.24
CA LEU A 230 -17.72 21.82 -22.91
C LEU A 230 -19.23 21.65 -23.16
N PHE A 231 -20.05 21.94 -22.15
CA PHE A 231 -21.46 21.54 -22.15
C PHE A 231 -22.44 22.69 -22.46
N GLU A 232 -22.05 23.95 -22.20
CA GLU A 232 -22.91 25.10 -22.47
C GLU A 232 -22.50 25.83 -23.75
N LYS A 233 -21.19 26.01 -23.99
CA LYS A 233 -20.72 26.68 -25.20
C LYS A 233 -20.57 25.75 -26.39
N LEU A 234 -19.86 24.63 -26.21
CA LEU A 234 -19.62 23.66 -27.29
C LEU A 234 -20.75 22.64 -27.43
N MET A 235 -21.74 22.67 -26.52
CA MET A 235 -22.93 21.82 -26.54
C MET A 235 -22.64 20.32 -26.65
N LEU A 236 -21.54 19.87 -26.06
CA LEU A 236 -21.18 18.46 -26.03
C LEU A 236 -22.17 17.66 -25.16
N PRO A 237 -22.41 16.36 -25.46
CA PRO A 237 -23.34 15.56 -24.68
C PRO A 237 -22.87 15.42 -23.24
N SER A 238 -23.69 15.83 -22.26
CA SER A 238 -23.38 15.71 -20.84
C SER A 238 -23.99 14.47 -20.23
N ALA A 239 -23.16 13.63 -19.60
CA ALA A 239 -23.63 12.38 -18.99
C ALA A 239 -24.18 12.56 -17.56
N LYS A 240 -23.71 13.54 -16.78
CA LYS A 240 -24.13 13.77 -15.37
C LYS A 240 -23.97 15.22 -14.96
N LYS A 241 -25.03 15.82 -14.42
CA LYS A 241 -24.93 17.00 -13.55
C LYS A 241 -24.69 16.53 -12.11
N THR A 242 -23.69 17.09 -11.47
CA THR A 242 -23.47 16.95 -10.02
C THR A 242 -24.21 18.07 -9.28
N LYS A 243 -24.28 18.00 -7.95
CA LYS A 243 -24.84 19.09 -7.13
C LYS A 243 -24.13 20.44 -7.33
N THR A 244 -22.89 20.42 -7.82
CA THR A 244 -22.03 21.60 -8.01
C THR A 244 -21.78 21.97 -9.47
N GLY A 245 -22.43 21.31 -10.43
CA GLY A 245 -22.29 21.57 -11.87
C GLY A 245 -22.00 20.31 -12.70
N TYR A 246 -21.37 20.49 -13.86
CA TYR A 246 -21.02 19.38 -14.74
C TYR A 246 -19.77 18.64 -14.25
N SER A 247 -19.79 17.32 -14.32
CA SER A 247 -18.56 16.53 -14.09
C SER A 247 -17.62 16.65 -15.29
N THR A 248 -16.34 16.90 -15.03
CA THR A 248 -15.26 16.92 -16.03
C THR A 248 -14.13 15.95 -15.65
N ASN A 249 -14.48 14.87 -14.94
CA ASN A 249 -13.51 13.85 -14.55
C ASN A 249 -12.98 13.06 -15.77
N ALA A 250 -11.95 12.24 -15.56
CA ALA A 250 -11.31 11.49 -16.64
C ALA A 250 -12.30 10.60 -17.42
N GLU A 251 -13.24 9.96 -16.73
CA GLU A 251 -14.25 9.08 -17.35
C GLU A 251 -15.18 9.86 -18.30
N VAL A 252 -15.58 11.07 -17.91
CA VAL A 252 -16.41 11.95 -18.75
C VAL A 252 -15.62 12.42 -19.96
N LEU A 253 -14.37 12.87 -19.79
CA LEU A 253 -13.52 13.30 -20.89
C LEU A 253 -13.22 12.15 -21.85
N GLU A 254 -12.98 10.95 -21.34
CA GLU A 254 -12.76 9.76 -22.18
C GLU A 254 -13.97 9.45 -23.05
N SER A 255 -15.18 9.57 -22.52
CA SER A 255 -16.42 9.38 -23.28
C SER A 255 -16.65 10.43 -24.39
N LEU A 256 -15.92 11.55 -24.34
CA LEU A 256 -16.02 12.67 -25.27
C LEU A 256 -14.81 12.78 -26.22
N MET A 257 -13.84 11.86 -26.15
CA MET A 257 -12.57 11.97 -26.90
C MET A 257 -12.75 12.10 -28.42
N ASP A 258 -13.78 11.47 -28.96
CA ASP A 258 -14.12 11.49 -30.40
C ASP A 258 -15.17 12.56 -30.79
N LYS A 259 -15.66 13.34 -29.83
CA LYS A 259 -16.76 14.28 -30.05
C LYS A 259 -16.30 15.69 -30.44
N HIS A 260 -15.12 16.09 -30.00
CA HIS A 260 -14.57 17.43 -30.30
C HIS A 260 -13.06 17.47 -30.11
N PRO A 261 -12.29 18.14 -31.01
CA PRO A 261 -10.83 18.23 -30.93
C PRO A 261 -10.29 18.85 -29.62
N ILE A 262 -11.08 19.66 -28.93
CA ILE A 262 -10.70 20.26 -27.64
C ILE A 262 -10.47 19.20 -26.54
N VAL A 263 -11.17 18.06 -26.59
CA VAL A 263 -11.16 17.06 -25.50
C VAL A 263 -9.81 16.36 -25.37
N PRO A 264 -9.18 15.84 -26.43
CA PRO A 264 -7.82 15.33 -26.36
C PRO A 264 -6.82 16.35 -25.84
N LEU A 265 -6.93 17.62 -26.26
CA LEU A 265 -6.06 18.72 -25.80
C LEU A 265 -6.22 18.97 -24.29
N ILE A 266 -7.46 18.99 -23.78
CA ILE A 266 -7.71 19.14 -22.34
C ILE A 266 -7.13 17.97 -21.56
N THR A 267 -7.26 16.74 -22.07
CA THR A 267 -6.70 15.55 -21.42
C THR A 267 -5.17 15.63 -21.35
N GLU A 268 -4.53 16.01 -22.46
CA GLU A 268 -3.06 16.20 -22.51
C GLU A 268 -2.61 17.36 -21.60
N TYR A 269 -3.28 18.50 -21.64
CA TYR A 269 -2.99 19.65 -20.76
C TYR A 269 -3.04 19.26 -19.29
N ARG A 270 -4.07 18.54 -18.87
CA ARG A 270 -4.22 18.07 -17.48
C ARG A 270 -3.11 17.09 -17.09
N ALA A 271 -2.71 16.20 -17.99
CA ALA A 271 -1.62 15.27 -17.75
C ALA A 271 -0.28 16.03 -17.56
N LEU A 272 0.03 16.97 -18.43
CA LEU A 272 1.24 17.81 -18.34
C LEU A 272 1.24 18.66 -17.07
N THR A 273 0.13 19.32 -16.76
CA THR A 273 0.00 20.16 -15.56
C THR A 273 0.15 19.35 -14.28
N LYS A 274 -0.41 18.14 -14.26
CA LYS A 274 -0.24 17.22 -13.12
C LYS A 274 1.22 16.79 -12.96
N LEU A 275 1.91 16.45 -14.04
CA LEU A 275 3.34 16.12 -14.00
C LEU A 275 4.15 17.31 -13.47
N GLN A 276 3.90 18.50 -13.99
CA GLN A 276 4.60 19.72 -13.57
C GLN A 276 4.39 20.03 -12.08
N ASN A 277 3.16 20.08 -11.64
CA ASN A 277 2.83 20.54 -10.29
C ASN A 277 3.10 19.48 -9.22
N THR A 278 2.72 18.24 -9.48
CA THR A 278 2.79 17.16 -8.48
C THR A 278 4.19 16.56 -8.42
N TYR A 279 4.82 16.33 -9.58
CA TYR A 279 6.10 15.60 -9.61
C TYR A 279 7.30 16.53 -9.79
N VAL A 280 7.33 17.39 -10.79
CA VAL A 280 8.50 18.28 -11.00
C VAL A 280 8.63 19.26 -9.83
N THR A 281 7.65 20.11 -9.63
CA THR A 281 7.65 21.12 -8.55
C THR A 281 7.64 20.45 -7.18
N GLY A 282 6.86 19.39 -7.01
CA GLY A 282 6.76 18.65 -5.76
C GLY A 282 8.10 18.03 -5.33
N LEU A 283 8.84 17.40 -6.25
CA LEU A 283 10.14 16.79 -5.96
C LEU A 283 11.22 17.86 -5.69
N LEU A 284 11.26 18.92 -6.49
CA LEU A 284 12.21 20.03 -6.28
C LEU A 284 12.02 20.74 -4.93
N LYS A 285 10.79 20.75 -4.42
CA LYS A 285 10.49 21.34 -3.11
C LYS A 285 10.99 20.50 -1.93
N VAL A 286 11.07 19.18 -2.09
CA VAL A 286 11.37 18.24 -0.99
C VAL A 286 12.74 17.58 -1.11
N VAL A 287 13.49 17.85 -2.19
CA VAL A 287 14.85 17.33 -2.32
C VAL A 287 15.74 17.91 -1.21
N GLY A 288 16.50 17.05 -0.55
CA GLY A 288 17.42 17.43 0.52
C GLY A 288 18.68 18.16 0.02
N GLU A 289 19.42 18.73 0.95
CA GLU A 289 20.72 19.39 0.66
C GLU A 289 21.75 18.40 0.08
N ASP A 290 21.60 17.11 0.37
CA ASP A 290 22.40 16.00 -0.17
C ASP A 290 22.00 15.63 -1.62
N GLY A 291 21.01 16.30 -2.21
CA GLY A 291 20.49 16.03 -3.54
C GLY A 291 19.63 14.77 -3.62
N ARG A 292 19.16 14.26 -2.48
CA ARG A 292 18.34 13.05 -2.39
C ARG A 292 16.93 13.38 -1.94
N VAL A 293 15.99 12.54 -2.34
CA VAL A 293 14.59 12.57 -1.92
C VAL A 293 14.37 11.53 -0.85
N HIS A 294 13.94 11.96 0.33
CA HIS A 294 13.70 11.11 1.49
C HIS A 294 12.20 10.94 1.72
N SER A 295 11.57 10.01 0.97
CA SER A 295 10.16 9.69 1.19
C SER A 295 9.92 9.05 2.55
N THR A 296 8.79 9.36 3.16
CA THR A 296 8.31 8.65 4.34
C THR A 296 7.54 7.40 3.90
N PHE A 297 7.95 6.21 4.34
CA PHE A 297 7.24 4.96 4.11
C PHE A 297 6.31 4.66 5.28
N LYS A 298 5.00 4.68 5.00
CA LYS A 298 3.97 4.48 6.02
C LYS A 298 3.53 3.02 6.08
N GLN A 299 3.68 2.44 7.25
CA GLN A 299 3.45 1.03 7.51
C GLN A 299 2.02 0.72 7.91
N THR A 300 1.29 1.70 8.43
CA THR A 300 -0.01 1.54 9.08
C THR A 300 -1.17 2.22 8.34
N GLU A 301 -0.98 2.64 7.09
CA GLU A 301 -1.99 3.43 6.37
C GLU A 301 -2.95 2.59 5.52
N THR A 302 -2.49 1.44 4.99
CA THR A 302 -3.31 0.67 4.07
C THR A 302 -4.04 -0.45 4.79
N ARG A 303 -5.27 -0.71 4.35
CA ARG A 303 -6.11 -1.78 4.90
C ARG A 303 -5.68 -3.19 4.48
N THR A 304 -4.82 -3.29 3.47
CA THR A 304 -4.37 -4.56 2.89
C THR A 304 -3.01 -5.02 3.40
N GLY A 305 -2.32 -4.22 4.22
CA GLY A 305 -0.96 -4.49 4.65
C GLY A 305 0.13 -3.95 3.71
N ARG A 306 -0.23 -3.32 2.57
CA ARG A 306 0.75 -2.66 1.71
C ARG A 306 1.38 -1.46 2.40
N ILE A 307 2.62 -1.17 2.05
CA ILE A 307 3.31 0.06 2.45
C ILE A 307 2.84 1.18 1.51
N SER A 308 2.60 2.36 2.04
CA SER A 308 2.40 3.57 1.25
C SER A 308 3.58 4.53 1.44
N SER A 309 3.76 5.46 0.50
CA SER A 309 4.78 6.50 0.62
C SER A 309 4.17 7.89 0.58
N ALA A 310 4.79 8.81 1.31
CA ALA A 310 4.36 10.21 1.41
C ALA A 310 5.57 11.14 1.44
N GLU A 311 5.37 12.36 1.06
CA GLU A 311 6.32 13.48 1.17
C GLU A 311 7.71 13.24 0.56
N PRO A 312 7.81 12.83 -0.72
CA PRO A 312 6.74 12.68 -1.72
C PRO A 312 6.24 11.24 -1.86
N ASN A 313 5.07 11.07 -2.50
CA ASN A 313 4.59 9.73 -2.86
C ASN A 313 5.28 9.23 -4.13
N ILE A 314 6.44 8.60 -3.99
CA ILE A 314 7.22 8.03 -5.10
C ILE A 314 6.50 6.84 -5.75
N GLN A 315 5.70 6.09 -4.99
CA GLN A 315 4.99 4.91 -5.50
C GLN A 315 3.91 5.25 -6.55
N ASN A 316 3.48 6.51 -6.61
CA ASN A 316 2.47 6.99 -7.55
C ASN A 316 3.03 7.66 -8.81
N ILE A 317 4.33 7.63 -9.05
CA ILE A 317 4.92 8.12 -10.29
C ILE A 317 4.30 7.35 -11.47
N PRO A 318 3.73 8.04 -12.48
CA PRO A 318 3.02 7.37 -13.55
C PRO A 318 3.92 6.44 -14.36
N VAL A 319 3.47 5.22 -14.61
CA VAL A 319 4.21 4.22 -15.40
C VAL A 319 3.53 3.86 -16.72
N ARG A 320 2.24 4.19 -16.84
CA ARG A 320 1.44 3.81 -18.01
C ARG A 320 1.60 4.76 -19.20
N THR A 321 1.92 6.03 -18.93
CA THR A 321 2.12 7.04 -19.98
C THR A 321 3.59 7.21 -20.32
N PRO A 322 3.95 7.49 -21.59
CA PRO A 322 5.34 7.74 -21.97
C PRO A 322 5.99 8.85 -21.14
N LEU A 323 5.31 10.00 -20.99
CA LEU A 323 5.79 11.13 -20.17
C LEU A 323 5.95 10.77 -18.70
N GLY A 324 5.05 9.95 -18.15
CA GLY A 324 5.17 9.49 -16.77
C GLY A 324 6.40 8.59 -16.56
N ARG A 325 6.69 7.72 -17.53
CA ARG A 325 7.91 6.89 -17.51
C ARG A 325 9.18 7.71 -17.58
N GLU A 326 9.19 8.82 -18.33
CA GLU A 326 10.34 9.74 -18.40
C GLU A 326 10.72 10.29 -17.02
N MET A 327 9.75 10.47 -16.11
CA MET A 327 10.03 10.91 -14.73
C MET A 327 11.02 9.98 -13.99
N ARG A 328 11.05 8.71 -14.33
CA ARG A 328 11.97 7.75 -13.72
C ARG A 328 13.44 7.96 -14.12
N ARG A 329 13.73 8.70 -15.20
CA ARG A 329 15.09 9.08 -15.60
C ARG A 329 15.80 9.98 -14.59
N PHE A 330 15.00 10.73 -13.80
CA PHE A 330 15.54 11.69 -12.84
C PHE A 330 15.85 11.08 -11.48
N PHE A 331 15.46 9.83 -11.24
CA PHE A 331 15.88 9.04 -10.08
C PHE A 331 17.11 8.24 -10.47
N THR A 332 18.27 8.63 -9.95
CA THR A 332 19.57 8.14 -10.40
C THR A 332 20.35 7.51 -9.25
N ALA A 333 21.29 6.62 -9.57
CA ALA A 333 22.29 6.23 -8.62
C ALA A 333 23.32 7.34 -8.42
N LYS A 334 23.92 7.43 -7.23
CA LYS A 334 25.05 8.33 -6.98
C LYS A 334 26.26 7.94 -7.85
N ASP A 335 27.24 8.83 -7.94
CA ASP A 335 28.41 8.60 -8.79
C ASP A 335 29.22 7.38 -8.32
N GLY A 336 29.61 6.51 -9.25
CA GLY A 336 30.26 5.23 -8.97
C GLY A 336 29.33 4.12 -8.50
N TYR A 337 28.01 4.34 -8.58
CA TYR A 337 26.97 3.37 -8.20
C TYR A 337 25.98 3.15 -9.33
N LEU A 338 25.26 2.03 -9.23
CA LEU A 338 24.17 1.63 -10.12
C LEU A 338 22.93 1.31 -9.29
N LEU A 339 21.78 1.40 -9.91
CA LEU A 339 20.51 0.89 -9.38
C LEU A 339 20.37 -0.57 -9.81
N VAL A 340 20.09 -1.42 -8.85
CA VAL A 340 19.74 -2.83 -9.05
C VAL A 340 18.28 -2.98 -8.67
N ASP A 341 17.44 -3.27 -9.64
CA ASP A 341 16.01 -3.34 -9.53
C ASP A 341 15.55 -4.78 -9.71
N ALA A 342 14.73 -5.27 -8.81
CA ALA A 342 14.10 -6.58 -8.91
C ALA A 342 12.60 -6.48 -8.70
N ASP A 343 11.83 -6.99 -9.66
CA ASP A 343 10.38 -7.01 -9.65
C ASP A 343 9.86 -8.44 -9.64
N TYR A 344 8.91 -8.74 -8.73
CA TYR A 344 8.25 -10.03 -8.73
C TYR A 344 7.39 -10.22 -9.98
N SER A 345 7.62 -11.29 -10.67
CA SER A 345 6.80 -11.69 -11.82
C SER A 345 5.46 -12.26 -11.34
N GLN A 346 4.40 -11.46 -11.48
CA GLN A 346 2.99 -11.89 -11.27
C GLN A 346 2.72 -12.47 -9.87
N ILE A 347 3.24 -11.86 -8.83
CA ILE A 347 3.15 -12.37 -7.44
C ILE A 347 1.71 -12.68 -7.02
N GLU A 348 0.74 -11.80 -7.31
CA GLU A 348 -0.65 -11.98 -6.90
C GLU A 348 -1.29 -13.22 -7.56
N LEU A 349 -0.94 -13.52 -8.83
CA LEU A 349 -1.43 -14.74 -9.50
C LEU A 349 -0.75 -16.00 -8.96
N ARG A 350 0.52 -15.93 -8.57
CA ARG A 350 1.22 -17.03 -7.91
C ARG A 350 0.65 -17.32 -6.52
N VAL A 351 0.35 -16.27 -5.77
CA VAL A 351 -0.38 -16.38 -4.50
C VAL A 351 -1.76 -17.01 -4.72
N LEU A 352 -2.51 -16.55 -5.73
CA LEU A 352 -3.82 -17.12 -6.07
C LEU A 352 -3.71 -18.61 -6.43
N ALA A 353 -2.74 -18.99 -7.26
CA ALA A 353 -2.47 -20.39 -7.61
C ALA A 353 -2.20 -21.26 -6.38
N HIS A 354 -1.38 -20.73 -5.45
CA HIS A 354 -1.06 -21.42 -4.20
C HIS A 354 -2.28 -21.60 -3.29
N ILE A 355 -2.99 -20.50 -3.01
CA ILE A 355 -4.10 -20.49 -2.04
C ILE A 355 -5.31 -21.26 -2.57
N SER A 356 -5.64 -21.10 -3.85
CA SER A 356 -6.77 -21.80 -4.48
C SER A 356 -6.50 -23.27 -4.76
N GLY A 357 -5.22 -23.63 -4.90
CA GLY A 357 -4.82 -24.97 -5.32
C GLY A 357 -5.23 -25.32 -6.76
N ASP A 358 -5.59 -24.31 -7.60
CA ASP A 358 -6.04 -24.55 -8.97
C ASP A 358 -4.97 -25.22 -9.81
N GLU A 359 -5.28 -26.42 -10.33
CA GLU A 359 -4.31 -27.29 -10.99
C GLU A 359 -3.83 -26.72 -12.34
N ILE A 360 -4.69 -26.02 -13.07
CA ILE A 360 -4.32 -25.42 -14.38
C ILE A 360 -3.34 -24.28 -14.15
N MET A 361 -3.65 -23.40 -13.19
CA MET A 361 -2.79 -22.26 -12.90
C MET A 361 -1.46 -22.69 -12.26
N LYS A 362 -1.49 -23.64 -11.34
CA LYS A 362 -0.27 -24.22 -10.75
C LYS A 362 0.63 -24.85 -11.81
N LYS A 363 0.05 -25.67 -12.70
CA LYS A 363 0.79 -26.31 -13.79
C LYS A 363 1.47 -25.29 -14.69
N ALA A 364 0.76 -24.22 -15.09
CA ALA A 364 1.33 -23.17 -15.90
C ALA A 364 2.58 -22.53 -15.26
N PHE A 365 2.54 -22.22 -13.96
CA PHE A 365 3.69 -21.67 -13.25
C PHE A 365 4.82 -22.68 -13.04
N LEU A 366 4.51 -23.95 -12.79
CA LEU A 366 5.53 -25.01 -12.63
C LEU A 366 6.26 -25.30 -13.96
N GLU A 367 5.57 -25.24 -15.08
CA GLU A 367 6.13 -25.44 -16.41
C GLU A 367 6.78 -24.15 -17.01
N GLY A 368 6.69 -23.02 -16.31
CA GLY A 368 7.25 -21.74 -16.76
C GLY A 368 6.53 -21.16 -17.98
N ILE A 369 5.26 -21.55 -18.21
CA ILE A 369 4.46 -21.05 -19.32
C ILE A 369 3.80 -19.73 -18.91
N ASP A 370 3.76 -18.77 -19.84
CA ASP A 370 3.12 -17.48 -19.58
C ASP A 370 1.64 -17.64 -19.23
N ILE A 371 1.27 -17.32 -17.99
CA ILE A 371 -0.09 -17.51 -17.47
C ILE A 371 -1.14 -16.74 -18.28
N HIS A 372 -0.81 -15.57 -18.83
CA HIS A 372 -1.75 -14.81 -19.62
C HIS A 372 -2.03 -15.48 -20.98
N THR A 373 -1.04 -16.13 -21.57
CA THR A 373 -1.20 -16.94 -22.76
C THR A 373 -2.04 -18.18 -22.47
N VAL A 374 -1.77 -18.88 -21.37
CA VAL A 374 -2.59 -20.03 -20.93
C VAL A 374 -4.04 -19.60 -20.69
N THR A 375 -4.25 -18.50 -19.98
CA THR A 375 -5.60 -17.98 -19.74
C THR A 375 -6.31 -17.60 -21.04
N ALA A 376 -5.61 -16.97 -22.01
CA ALA A 376 -6.18 -16.66 -23.31
C ALA A 376 -6.63 -17.91 -24.05
N SER A 377 -5.79 -18.95 -24.08
CA SER A 377 -6.12 -20.25 -24.65
C SER A 377 -7.39 -20.86 -24.00
N GLN A 378 -7.47 -20.83 -22.70
CA GLN A 378 -8.60 -21.41 -21.94
C GLN A 378 -9.89 -20.60 -22.08
N VAL A 379 -9.83 -19.27 -21.95
CA VAL A 379 -11.02 -18.39 -21.94
C VAL A 379 -11.59 -18.19 -23.35
N PHE A 380 -10.71 -18.06 -24.36
CA PHE A 380 -11.13 -17.85 -25.76
C PHE A 380 -11.23 -19.15 -26.57
N ASN A 381 -10.95 -20.29 -25.92
CA ASN A 381 -11.00 -21.63 -26.52
C ASN A 381 -10.18 -21.73 -27.81
N GLN A 382 -8.92 -21.26 -27.76
CA GLN A 382 -7.96 -21.30 -28.87
C GLN A 382 -6.75 -22.15 -28.48
N PRO A 383 -6.13 -22.86 -29.44
CA PRO A 383 -4.81 -23.45 -29.20
C PRO A 383 -3.81 -22.41 -28.74
N ILE A 384 -2.89 -22.81 -27.85
CA ILE A 384 -1.94 -21.88 -27.21
C ILE A 384 -1.05 -21.18 -28.28
N GLU A 385 -0.74 -21.88 -29.37
CA GLU A 385 0.07 -21.38 -30.46
C GLU A 385 -0.65 -20.31 -31.33
N TRP A 386 -1.97 -20.19 -31.16
CA TRP A 386 -2.81 -19.25 -31.89
C TRP A 386 -3.19 -18.02 -31.06
N VAL A 387 -2.68 -17.94 -29.82
CA VAL A 387 -2.92 -16.80 -28.96
C VAL A 387 -2.17 -15.57 -29.50
N THR A 388 -2.94 -14.61 -29.97
CA THR A 388 -2.39 -13.33 -30.46
C THR A 388 -2.03 -12.41 -29.28
N PRO A 389 -1.16 -11.38 -29.50
CA PRO A 389 -0.88 -10.36 -28.48
C PRO A 389 -2.15 -9.66 -27.94
N ASP A 390 -3.16 -9.44 -28.78
CA ASP A 390 -4.44 -8.85 -28.37
C ASP A 390 -5.21 -9.78 -27.42
N LEU A 391 -5.33 -11.07 -27.76
CA LEU A 391 -5.97 -12.06 -26.90
C LEU A 391 -5.23 -12.21 -25.58
N ARG A 392 -3.90 -12.22 -25.61
CA ARG A 392 -3.07 -12.26 -24.40
C ARG A 392 -3.30 -11.02 -23.52
N SER A 393 -3.40 -9.83 -24.11
CA SER A 393 -3.69 -8.57 -23.42
C SER A 393 -5.07 -8.59 -22.75
N LYS A 394 -6.09 -9.07 -23.46
CA LYS A 394 -7.45 -9.26 -22.90
C LYS A 394 -7.45 -10.27 -21.74
N ALA A 395 -6.75 -11.38 -21.91
CA ALA A 395 -6.61 -12.38 -20.85
C ALA A 395 -5.87 -11.84 -19.63
N LYS A 396 -4.87 -10.98 -19.82
CA LYS A 396 -4.20 -10.26 -18.73
C LYS A 396 -5.20 -9.42 -17.93
N ALA A 397 -6.06 -8.67 -18.60
CA ALA A 397 -7.11 -7.89 -17.94
C ALA A 397 -8.13 -8.78 -17.20
N VAL A 398 -8.49 -9.94 -17.76
CA VAL A 398 -9.35 -10.92 -17.08
C VAL A 398 -8.68 -11.47 -15.83
N ASN A 399 -7.42 -11.92 -15.91
CA ASN A 399 -6.67 -12.44 -14.76
C ASN A 399 -6.64 -11.43 -13.61
N PHE A 400 -6.24 -10.18 -13.88
CA PHE A 400 -6.22 -9.14 -12.85
C PHE A 400 -7.63 -8.77 -12.39
N GLY A 401 -8.59 -8.74 -13.31
CA GLY A 401 -9.99 -8.51 -13.00
C GLY A 401 -10.53 -9.49 -11.97
N ILE A 402 -10.23 -10.77 -12.11
CA ILE A 402 -10.64 -11.81 -11.16
C ILE A 402 -9.97 -11.60 -9.80
N VAL A 403 -8.66 -11.35 -9.77
CA VAL A 403 -7.92 -11.06 -8.52
C VAL A 403 -8.52 -9.87 -7.77
N TYR A 404 -8.88 -8.81 -8.50
CA TYR A 404 -9.48 -7.60 -7.90
C TYR A 404 -11.00 -7.69 -7.71
N GLY A 405 -11.62 -8.80 -8.10
CA GLY A 405 -13.07 -8.98 -7.98
C GLY A 405 -13.86 -8.05 -8.90
N ILE A 406 -13.31 -7.68 -10.07
CA ILE A 406 -13.94 -6.78 -11.03
C ILE A 406 -15.20 -7.44 -11.62
N GLY A 407 -16.30 -6.67 -11.71
CA GLY A 407 -17.53 -7.09 -12.40
C GLY A 407 -17.44 -6.90 -13.92
N ALA A 408 -18.40 -7.50 -14.64
CA ALA A 408 -18.49 -7.44 -16.11
C ALA A 408 -18.50 -6.00 -16.66
N PHE A 409 -19.10 -5.07 -15.96
CA PHE A 409 -19.15 -3.66 -16.37
C PHE A 409 -17.77 -3.01 -16.44
N SER A 410 -16.94 -3.18 -15.41
CA SER A 410 -15.58 -2.62 -15.40
C SER A 410 -14.69 -3.35 -16.41
N LEU A 411 -14.76 -4.69 -16.45
CA LEU A 411 -13.99 -5.46 -17.44
C LEU A 411 -14.33 -5.08 -18.89
N SER A 412 -15.62 -4.87 -19.20
CA SER A 412 -16.06 -4.48 -20.55
C SER A 412 -15.41 -3.18 -21.02
N LYS A 413 -15.25 -2.21 -20.10
CA LYS A 413 -14.56 -0.95 -20.39
C LYS A 413 -13.05 -1.16 -20.58
N ASP A 414 -12.43 -1.95 -19.71
CA ASP A 414 -10.98 -2.17 -19.70
C ASP A 414 -10.48 -2.85 -21.00
N ILE A 415 -11.30 -3.74 -21.57
CA ILE A 415 -10.92 -4.50 -22.79
C ILE A 415 -11.71 -4.13 -24.05
N GLY A 416 -12.56 -3.10 -23.97
CA GLY A 416 -13.27 -2.56 -25.12
C GLY A 416 -14.31 -3.52 -25.73
N VAL A 417 -15.02 -4.31 -24.89
CA VAL A 417 -16.05 -5.25 -25.36
C VAL A 417 -17.40 -4.93 -24.72
N SER A 418 -18.48 -5.54 -25.21
CA SER A 418 -19.80 -5.41 -24.58
C SER A 418 -19.81 -6.02 -23.17
N MET A 419 -20.71 -5.54 -22.30
CA MET A 419 -20.89 -6.09 -20.96
C MET A 419 -21.28 -7.59 -20.98
N THR A 420 -22.08 -7.99 -21.97
CA THR A 420 -22.42 -9.40 -22.19
C THR A 420 -21.18 -10.24 -22.48
N LYS A 421 -20.30 -9.76 -23.36
CA LYS A 421 -19.06 -10.45 -23.72
C LYS A 421 -18.08 -10.53 -22.53
N ALA A 422 -17.95 -9.45 -21.77
CA ALA A 422 -17.15 -9.45 -20.55
C ALA A 422 -17.69 -10.47 -19.51
N SER A 423 -19.01 -10.55 -19.37
CA SER A 423 -19.66 -11.55 -18.50
C SER A 423 -19.41 -12.99 -18.97
N GLU A 424 -19.41 -13.23 -20.28
CA GLU A 424 -19.03 -14.53 -20.86
C GLU A 424 -17.58 -14.89 -20.53
N TYR A 425 -16.65 -13.95 -20.63
CA TYR A 425 -15.23 -14.18 -20.32
C TYR A 425 -15.01 -14.51 -18.84
N ILE A 426 -15.69 -13.80 -17.93
CA ILE A 426 -15.62 -14.11 -16.49
C ILE A 426 -16.16 -15.53 -16.24
N ARG A 427 -17.29 -15.89 -16.82
CA ARG A 427 -17.86 -17.25 -16.69
C ARG A 427 -16.95 -18.31 -17.26
N ALA A 428 -16.39 -18.10 -18.45
CA ALA A 428 -15.44 -19.02 -19.07
C ALA A 428 -14.19 -19.21 -18.19
N TYR A 429 -13.66 -18.12 -17.64
CA TYR A 429 -12.53 -18.16 -16.71
C TYR A 429 -12.85 -19.02 -15.49
N LEU A 430 -13.91 -18.71 -14.77
CA LEU A 430 -14.30 -19.43 -13.55
C LEU A 430 -14.69 -20.90 -13.81
N SER A 431 -15.21 -21.20 -15.00
CA SER A 431 -15.47 -22.56 -15.43
C SER A 431 -14.19 -23.38 -15.69
N LYS A 432 -13.16 -22.73 -16.27
CA LYS A 432 -11.87 -23.38 -16.55
C LYS A 432 -10.99 -23.48 -15.31
N TYR A 433 -10.91 -22.42 -14.54
CA TYR A 433 -10.19 -22.35 -13.27
C TYR A 433 -11.12 -22.67 -12.10
N SER A 434 -11.60 -23.90 -12.06
CA SER A 434 -12.60 -24.33 -11.07
C SER A 434 -12.10 -24.25 -9.62
N GLY A 435 -10.81 -24.45 -9.40
CA GLY A 435 -10.18 -24.29 -8.09
C GLY A 435 -10.27 -22.84 -7.60
N ILE A 436 -10.07 -21.88 -8.50
CA ILE A 436 -10.20 -20.46 -8.19
C ILE A 436 -11.67 -20.11 -7.88
N ALA A 437 -12.61 -20.59 -8.70
CA ALA A 437 -14.04 -20.36 -8.45
C ALA A 437 -14.47 -20.88 -7.07
N HIS A 438 -14.10 -22.11 -6.75
CA HIS A 438 -14.39 -22.71 -5.44
C HIS A 438 -13.76 -21.92 -4.29
N TYR A 439 -12.49 -21.50 -4.43
CA TYR A 439 -11.81 -20.69 -3.43
C TYR A 439 -12.53 -19.36 -3.19
N MET A 440 -12.93 -18.65 -4.27
CA MET A 440 -13.63 -17.38 -4.17
C MET A 440 -14.98 -17.49 -3.45
N ASP A 441 -15.77 -18.51 -3.79
CA ASP A 441 -17.07 -18.76 -3.15
C ASP A 441 -16.92 -19.14 -1.68
N LYS A 442 -15.97 -20.02 -1.38
CA LYS A 442 -15.66 -20.43 0.00
C LYS A 442 -15.18 -19.23 0.85
N THR A 443 -14.34 -18.38 0.27
CA THR A 443 -13.80 -17.20 0.97
C THR A 443 -14.91 -16.21 1.32
N VAL A 444 -15.83 -15.94 0.40
CA VAL A 444 -16.96 -15.05 0.65
C VAL A 444 -17.91 -15.65 1.69
N ALA A 445 -18.22 -16.94 1.59
CA ALA A 445 -19.09 -17.63 2.55
C ALA A 445 -18.48 -17.59 3.96
N LYS A 446 -17.17 -17.90 4.09
CA LYS A 446 -16.45 -17.81 5.36
C LYS A 446 -16.43 -16.39 5.91
N ALA A 447 -16.14 -15.39 5.06
CA ALA A 447 -16.12 -13.98 5.47
C ALA A 447 -17.51 -13.49 5.96
N ARG A 448 -18.61 -13.97 5.37
CA ARG A 448 -19.97 -13.66 5.85
C ARG A 448 -20.24 -14.25 7.23
N HIS A 449 -19.70 -15.44 7.52
CA HIS A 449 -19.85 -16.10 8.81
C HIS A 449 -18.95 -15.47 9.87
N ASP A 450 -17.65 -15.30 9.57
CA ASP A 450 -16.61 -14.89 10.53
C ASP A 450 -16.52 -13.36 10.69
N GLY A 451 -17.01 -12.60 9.70
CA GLY A 451 -16.92 -11.13 9.66
C GLY A 451 -15.56 -10.59 9.18
N TYR A 452 -14.62 -11.45 8.83
CA TYR A 452 -13.28 -11.06 8.39
C TYR A 452 -12.70 -12.03 7.36
N VAL A 453 -11.61 -11.60 6.73
CA VAL A 453 -10.69 -12.43 5.94
C VAL A 453 -9.27 -12.27 6.49
N GLU A 454 -8.40 -13.21 6.14
CA GLU A 454 -7.00 -13.18 6.59
C GLU A 454 -6.04 -13.59 5.47
N THR A 455 -4.81 -13.08 5.57
CA THR A 455 -3.71 -13.50 4.70
C THR A 455 -3.19 -14.88 5.11
N MET A 456 -2.33 -15.46 4.29
CA MET A 456 -1.64 -16.71 4.58
C MET A 456 -0.81 -16.65 5.89
N PHE A 457 -0.44 -15.45 6.32
CA PHE A 457 0.36 -15.21 7.54
C PHE A 457 -0.49 -14.85 8.77
N GLY A 458 -1.82 -14.72 8.63
CA GLY A 458 -2.71 -14.42 9.74
C GLY A 458 -3.01 -12.92 9.93
N ARG A 459 -2.66 -12.06 8.97
CA ARG A 459 -3.12 -10.67 8.96
C ARG A 459 -4.60 -10.64 8.68
N ARG A 460 -5.40 -10.01 9.56
CA ARG A 460 -6.86 -9.92 9.43
C ARG A 460 -7.33 -8.60 8.87
N ARG A 461 -8.45 -8.67 8.14
CA ARG A 461 -9.26 -7.52 7.76
C ARG A 461 -10.73 -7.81 8.00
N TYR A 462 -11.37 -7.00 8.83
CA TYR A 462 -12.79 -7.08 9.09
C TYR A 462 -13.59 -6.44 7.95
N ILE A 463 -14.72 -7.06 7.54
CA ILE A 463 -15.51 -6.63 6.39
C ILE A 463 -16.96 -6.44 6.83
N LYS A 464 -17.24 -5.29 7.42
CA LYS A 464 -18.58 -4.92 7.93
C LYS A 464 -19.60 -4.78 6.81
N GLU A 465 -19.16 -4.45 5.60
CA GLU A 465 -19.98 -4.28 4.41
C GLU A 465 -20.74 -5.55 4.01
N LEU A 466 -20.25 -6.72 4.34
CA LEU A 466 -20.92 -7.99 4.05
C LEU A 466 -22.25 -8.15 4.81
N ALA A 467 -22.40 -7.50 5.97
CA ALA A 467 -23.62 -7.49 6.78
C ALA A 467 -24.55 -6.32 6.44
N ALA A 468 -24.17 -5.42 5.54
CA ALA A 468 -24.95 -4.25 5.19
C ALA A 468 -26.26 -4.63 4.49
N LYS A 469 -27.34 -3.87 4.71
CA LYS A 469 -28.63 -4.04 3.99
C LYS A 469 -28.55 -3.59 2.53
N ASN A 470 -27.62 -2.69 2.22
CA ASN A 470 -27.43 -2.15 0.87
C ASN A 470 -26.66 -3.15 -0.01
N LYS A 471 -27.28 -3.60 -1.10
CA LYS A 471 -26.66 -4.57 -2.04
C LYS A 471 -25.35 -4.08 -2.67
N ASN A 472 -25.21 -2.78 -2.91
CA ASN A 472 -23.97 -2.22 -3.46
C ASN A 472 -22.81 -2.33 -2.44
N LEU A 473 -23.09 -2.08 -1.16
CA LEU A 473 -22.14 -2.27 -0.09
C LEU A 473 -21.79 -3.75 0.10
N GLN A 474 -22.79 -4.65 0.04
CA GLN A 474 -22.52 -6.09 0.08
C GLN A 474 -21.61 -6.54 -1.05
N SER A 475 -21.90 -6.11 -2.30
CA SER A 475 -21.08 -6.43 -3.47
C SER A 475 -19.66 -5.86 -3.35
N PHE A 476 -19.51 -4.67 -2.74
CA PHE A 476 -18.21 -4.12 -2.40
C PHE A 476 -17.49 -5.00 -1.38
N GLY A 477 -18.17 -5.40 -0.30
CA GLY A 477 -17.64 -6.32 0.72
C GLY A 477 -17.18 -7.67 0.14
N GLU A 478 -17.94 -8.24 -0.81
CA GLU A 478 -17.54 -9.48 -1.50
C GLU A 478 -16.25 -9.31 -2.32
N ARG A 479 -16.09 -8.17 -3.03
CA ARG A 479 -14.85 -7.87 -3.74
C ARG A 479 -13.67 -7.73 -2.78
N VAL A 480 -13.86 -7.03 -1.66
CA VAL A 480 -12.86 -6.90 -0.60
C VAL A 480 -12.48 -8.26 -0.04
N ALA A 481 -13.45 -9.14 0.22
CA ALA A 481 -13.23 -10.47 0.75
C ALA A 481 -12.38 -11.34 -0.21
N LYS A 482 -12.65 -11.27 -1.51
CA LYS A 482 -11.90 -12.03 -2.53
C LYS A 482 -10.48 -11.51 -2.71
N ASN A 483 -10.32 -10.19 -2.72
CA ASN A 483 -9.04 -9.52 -3.02
C ASN A 483 -8.07 -9.52 -1.83
N THR A 484 -8.53 -9.24 -0.62
CA THR A 484 -7.66 -8.99 0.53
C THR A 484 -6.72 -10.16 0.88
N PRO A 485 -7.14 -11.44 0.87
CA PRO A 485 -6.22 -12.53 1.14
C PRO A 485 -5.07 -12.63 0.13
N ILE A 486 -5.34 -12.33 -1.13
CA ILE A 486 -4.35 -12.39 -2.21
C ILE A 486 -3.40 -11.20 -2.12
N GLN A 487 -3.94 -9.99 -2.15
CA GLN A 487 -3.16 -8.76 -2.13
C GLN A 487 -2.40 -8.59 -0.81
N GLY A 488 -3.03 -8.93 0.31
CA GLY A 488 -2.39 -8.86 1.63
C GLY A 488 -1.27 -9.90 1.79
N THR A 489 -1.46 -11.12 1.29
CA THR A 489 -0.39 -12.13 1.29
C THR A 489 0.79 -11.69 0.41
N ALA A 490 0.54 -11.13 -0.76
CA ALA A 490 1.59 -10.56 -1.61
C ALA A 490 2.35 -9.44 -0.89
N ALA A 491 1.63 -8.55 -0.20
CA ALA A 491 2.24 -7.49 0.61
C ALA A 491 3.12 -8.05 1.76
N ASP A 492 2.66 -9.07 2.45
CA ASP A 492 3.44 -9.74 3.50
C ASP A 492 4.71 -10.40 2.93
N ILE A 493 4.62 -11.04 1.76
CA ILE A 493 5.79 -11.64 1.08
C ILE A 493 6.84 -10.57 0.73
N ILE A 494 6.42 -9.42 0.20
CA ILE A 494 7.33 -8.32 -0.12
C ILE A 494 7.99 -7.78 1.14
N LYS A 495 7.27 -7.63 2.23
CA LYS A 495 7.82 -7.22 3.52
C LYS A 495 8.88 -8.19 4.04
N ILE A 496 8.61 -9.50 3.95
CA ILE A 496 9.55 -10.55 4.30
C ILE A 496 10.81 -10.47 3.41
N ALA A 497 10.61 -10.29 2.10
CA ALA A 497 11.72 -10.12 1.16
C ALA A 497 12.58 -8.89 1.50
N MET A 498 11.96 -7.75 1.82
CA MET A 498 12.67 -6.54 2.24
C MET A 498 13.55 -6.78 3.48
N ILE A 499 13.02 -7.46 4.48
CA ILE A 499 13.75 -7.80 5.70
C ILE A 499 14.94 -8.71 5.37
N LYS A 500 14.74 -9.76 4.57
CA LYS A 500 15.79 -10.68 4.16
C LYS A 500 16.87 -10.00 3.33
N VAL A 501 16.49 -9.21 2.34
CA VAL A 501 17.41 -8.43 1.50
C VAL A 501 18.25 -7.48 2.37
N TYR A 502 17.61 -6.72 3.24
CA TYR A 502 18.28 -5.78 4.13
C TYR A 502 19.32 -6.48 5.01
N ASN A 503 18.94 -7.55 5.70
CA ASN A 503 19.84 -8.32 6.56
C ASN A 503 20.99 -8.93 5.76
N ARG A 504 20.69 -9.49 4.60
CA ARG A 504 21.69 -10.12 3.73
C ARG A 504 22.71 -9.12 3.17
N LEU A 505 22.28 -7.90 2.84
CA LEU A 505 23.17 -6.81 2.44
C LEU A 505 24.11 -6.41 3.58
N LEU A 506 23.63 -6.32 4.82
CA LEU A 506 24.47 -6.05 5.99
C LEU A 506 25.50 -7.16 6.23
N GLU A 507 25.07 -8.42 6.19
CA GLU A 507 25.95 -9.59 6.40
C GLU A 507 27.02 -9.72 5.32
N SER A 508 26.66 -9.45 4.07
CA SER A 508 27.57 -9.58 2.92
C SER A 508 28.68 -8.53 2.90
N LYS A 509 28.50 -7.42 3.65
CA LYS A 509 29.40 -6.25 3.66
C LYS A 509 29.62 -5.64 2.28
N LEU A 510 28.71 -5.88 1.32
CA LEU A 510 28.71 -5.22 0.03
C LEU A 510 28.33 -3.75 0.22
N ASP A 511 28.95 -2.87 -0.57
CA ASP A 511 28.63 -1.43 -0.56
C ASP A 511 27.35 -1.21 -1.36
N ALA A 512 26.23 -1.51 -0.72
CA ALA A 512 24.89 -1.47 -1.31
C ALA A 512 23.83 -1.21 -0.24
N LYS A 513 22.78 -0.48 -0.62
CA LYS A 513 21.67 -0.10 0.26
C LYS A 513 20.32 -0.33 -0.43
N LEU A 514 19.38 -0.94 0.27
CA LEU A 514 17.97 -0.95 -0.15
C LEU A 514 17.43 0.47 0.03
N ILE A 515 16.94 1.07 -1.06
CA ILE A 515 16.52 2.49 -1.07
C ILE A 515 15.05 2.71 -1.38
N LEU A 516 14.42 1.78 -2.11
CA LEU A 516 13.05 1.99 -2.57
C LEU A 516 12.29 0.68 -2.68
N GLN A 517 11.00 0.73 -2.35
CA GLN A 517 10.02 -0.31 -2.63
C GLN A 517 8.82 0.34 -3.33
N VAL A 518 8.44 -0.19 -4.49
CA VAL A 518 7.29 0.27 -5.26
C VAL A 518 6.48 -0.93 -5.71
N ARG A 519 5.30 -1.13 -5.13
CA ARG A 519 4.45 -2.30 -5.40
C ARG A 519 5.20 -3.62 -5.15
N ASP A 520 5.54 -4.33 -6.23
CA ASP A 520 6.18 -5.65 -6.20
C ASP A 520 7.71 -5.56 -6.47
N GLU A 521 8.24 -4.34 -6.53
CA GLU A 521 9.58 -3.97 -6.95
C GLU A 521 10.43 -3.53 -5.76
N LEU A 522 11.67 -3.97 -5.70
CA LEU A 522 12.69 -3.54 -4.74
C LEU A 522 13.90 -2.98 -5.49
N ILE A 523 14.38 -1.81 -5.07
CA ILE A 523 15.53 -1.15 -5.68
C ILE A 523 16.64 -0.99 -4.66
N VAL A 524 17.83 -1.45 -5.04
CA VAL A 524 19.08 -1.34 -4.27
C VAL A 524 20.03 -0.43 -5.03
N GLU A 525 20.61 0.55 -4.36
CA GLU A 525 21.75 1.31 -4.87
C GLU A 525 23.02 0.59 -4.47
N ALA A 526 23.82 0.15 -5.46
CA ALA A 526 25.00 -0.66 -5.26
C ALA A 526 26.21 -0.05 -5.97
N LYS A 527 27.39 -0.14 -5.35
CA LYS A 527 28.63 0.24 -6.00
C LYS A 527 28.85 -0.57 -7.27
N GLU A 528 29.35 0.06 -8.34
CA GLU A 528 29.48 -0.56 -9.66
C GLU A 528 30.23 -1.90 -9.63
N ASP A 529 31.28 -2.00 -8.83
CA ASP A 529 32.10 -3.21 -8.72
C ASP A 529 31.42 -4.41 -8.05
N CYS A 530 30.31 -4.19 -7.35
CA CYS A 530 29.55 -5.24 -6.70
C CYS A 530 28.09 -5.38 -7.22
N ALA A 531 27.67 -4.59 -8.20
CA ALA A 531 26.30 -4.56 -8.68
C ALA A 531 25.79 -5.93 -9.15
N ASP A 532 26.59 -6.72 -9.86
CA ASP A 532 26.21 -8.08 -10.30
C ASP A 532 26.02 -9.04 -9.12
N LYS A 533 26.84 -8.92 -8.07
CA LYS A 533 26.68 -9.72 -6.85
C LYS A 533 25.41 -9.34 -6.10
N VAL A 534 25.12 -8.04 -6.05
CA VAL A 534 23.90 -7.52 -5.44
C VAL A 534 22.68 -7.99 -6.23
N ALA A 535 22.73 -7.99 -7.55
CA ALA A 535 21.65 -8.51 -8.40
C ALA A 535 21.35 -9.99 -8.12
N ALA A 536 22.38 -10.82 -8.00
CA ALA A 536 22.22 -12.22 -7.65
C ALA A 536 21.63 -12.40 -6.25
N LEU A 537 22.13 -11.64 -5.26
CA LEU A 537 21.63 -11.66 -3.89
C LEU A 537 20.17 -11.23 -3.82
N LEU A 538 19.82 -10.12 -4.46
CA LEU A 538 18.46 -9.59 -4.48
C LEU A 538 17.47 -10.59 -5.08
N LYS A 539 17.84 -11.19 -6.20
CA LYS A 539 17.05 -12.25 -6.84
C LYS A 539 16.86 -13.45 -5.92
N GLU A 540 17.94 -13.96 -5.34
CA GLU A 540 17.92 -15.12 -4.44
C GLU A 540 17.01 -14.89 -3.23
N GLU A 541 17.16 -13.75 -2.54
CA GLU A 541 16.37 -13.45 -1.35
C GLU A 541 14.89 -13.22 -1.67
N MET A 542 14.56 -12.58 -2.79
CA MET A 542 13.18 -12.41 -3.22
C MET A 542 12.54 -13.74 -3.63
N GLU A 543 13.20 -14.55 -4.46
CA GLU A 543 12.67 -15.85 -4.91
C GLU A 543 12.50 -16.86 -3.76
N ASN A 544 13.33 -16.76 -2.72
CA ASN A 544 13.32 -17.62 -1.53
C ASN A 544 12.70 -16.93 -0.29
N ALA A 545 12.03 -15.81 -0.47
CA ALA A 545 11.40 -15.11 0.66
C ALA A 545 10.39 -15.99 1.39
N VAL A 546 9.54 -16.69 0.62
CA VAL A 546 8.51 -17.61 1.12
C VAL A 546 8.40 -18.81 0.17
N LYS A 547 8.11 -19.96 0.74
CA LYS A 547 7.89 -21.18 -0.05
C LYS A 547 6.40 -21.34 -0.39
N LEU A 548 6.07 -21.24 -1.67
CA LEU A 548 4.75 -21.53 -2.21
C LEU A 548 4.74 -22.89 -2.94
N THR A 549 3.57 -23.36 -3.36
CA THR A 549 3.41 -24.55 -4.21
C THR A 549 3.79 -24.32 -5.67
N VAL A 550 4.04 -23.05 -6.02
CA VAL A 550 4.56 -22.60 -7.32
C VAL A 550 5.83 -21.80 -7.10
N PRO A 551 6.77 -21.76 -8.04
CA PRO A 551 7.99 -20.99 -7.87
C PRO A 551 7.69 -19.48 -7.80
N MET A 552 8.41 -18.77 -6.93
CA MET A 552 8.49 -17.32 -6.96
C MET A 552 9.63 -16.92 -7.90
N THR A 553 9.38 -16.00 -8.81
CA THR A 553 10.38 -15.50 -9.74
C THR A 553 10.48 -13.99 -9.68
N ALA A 554 11.70 -13.49 -9.74
CA ALA A 554 12.01 -12.07 -9.79
C ALA A 554 12.85 -11.75 -11.02
N ASP A 555 12.44 -10.74 -11.78
CA ASP A 555 13.19 -10.20 -12.89
C ASP A 555 14.12 -9.10 -12.37
N VAL A 556 15.43 -9.20 -12.67
CA VAL A 556 16.43 -8.28 -12.14
C VAL A 556 17.11 -7.54 -13.27
N ASN A 557 17.17 -6.21 -13.16
CA ASN A 557 17.86 -5.35 -14.10
C ASN A 557 18.80 -4.38 -13.38
N ILE A 558 19.83 -3.93 -14.07
CA ILE A 558 20.82 -2.98 -13.56
C ILE A 558 20.84 -1.78 -14.49
N GLY A 559 20.84 -0.58 -13.94
CA GLY A 559 20.88 0.66 -14.70
C GLY A 559 21.43 1.83 -13.90
N LYS A 560 21.73 2.93 -14.58
CA LYS A 560 22.16 4.16 -13.92
C LYS A 560 20.96 4.94 -13.34
N THR A 561 19.83 4.86 -14.00
CA THR A 561 18.58 5.49 -13.59
C THR A 561 17.50 4.45 -13.37
N TRP A 562 16.46 4.81 -12.64
CA TRP A 562 15.28 3.95 -12.47
C TRP A 562 14.60 3.63 -13.82
N TYR A 563 14.69 4.55 -14.80
CA TYR A 563 14.17 4.31 -16.15
C TYR A 563 14.94 3.17 -16.86
N ASP A 564 16.26 3.13 -16.71
CA ASP A 564 17.12 2.15 -17.38
C ASP A 564 16.94 0.72 -16.85
N THR A 565 16.29 0.57 -15.70
CA THR A 565 16.01 -0.74 -15.08
C THR A 565 14.69 -1.37 -15.53
N HIS A 566 13.93 -0.70 -16.44
CA HIS A 566 12.62 -1.18 -16.92
C HIS A 566 12.55 -1.47 -18.42
#